data_51857ca9d1221f1c141e9ffe75a2d5ac
#
_entry.id   51857ca9d1221f1c141e9ffe75a2d5ac
#
_cell.length_a   1.000
_cell.length_b   1.000
_cell.length_c   1.000
_cell.angle_alpha   90.00
_cell.angle_beta   90.00
_cell.angle_gamma   90.00
#
_symmetry.space_group_name_H-M   'P 1'
#
loop_
_entity.id
_entity.type
_entity.pdbx_description
1 polymer ?
#
loop_
_entity_poly.entity_id
_entity_poly.type
_entity_poly.pdbx_seq_one_letter_code
_entity_poly.pdbx_strand_id
1 'polypeptide(L)'
;MLHRVALASVIVFAVGAASVGRAQVATNWPSENPPRPLPSRPVSFPPYELRTLPNGMQVIVVMHHEQPEVTMRLLVRAGAAYDPPGKGGTASLVASLLNQGTATRSAREIADAIDSIGGALDAGAGSDVTSATVLVMKDSFDVGMNLLGDVIRRPAFAPEEIERQRTQTIQNLGVSLEDPDFIARAVLNRLIYGFHPYGFPDSGMPDTIAKITREDLREFHRRYFAPNNSILAIVGDVTADEAMGAATRVFGDWQRQAVQPPPLPEPPRPTRRIVVIDKPDSVQTAVRVGQLAIARKSPDYMSMDQAVRILGGEGSNRLFRVLRSERGLTYSASADLNPMLLAGDVTAETDTRTEASGEAVRVIVDEFTRLQRERIGDAELAGAQAYMTGSFPLTIETPGAIARQVVNVVFYDLSLDELRTYRQRANAVTPDDVLRVARAYVQPDRLSMVMVGDAARFKDQLGKVGFGNYELIPLSSLDLSAADLKKH
;
A
#
# COMPACT_ATOMS: atom_id res chain seq x y z
N MET A 1 -58.24 -81.18 -22.06
CA MET A 1 -59.18 -80.24 -22.68
C MET A 1 -59.28 -79.02 -21.79
N LEU A 2 -58.61 -78.06 -22.05
CA LEU A 2 -58.91 -76.62 -22.28
C LEU A 2 -60.01 -76.03 -21.38
N HIS A 3 -59.62 -75.09 -20.53
CA HIS A 3 -60.36 -73.86 -20.41
C HIS A 3 -59.39 -72.77 -19.87
N ARG A 4 -59.15 -71.74 -20.69
CA ARG A 4 -58.43 -70.49 -20.39
C ARG A 4 -59.38 -69.56 -19.65
N VAL A 5 -58.97 -69.08 -18.50
CA VAL A 5 -59.60 -67.95 -17.83
C VAL A 5 -58.64 -66.76 -17.89
N ALA A 6 -59.06 -65.72 -18.56
CA ALA A 6 -58.36 -64.46 -18.62
C ALA A 6 -58.65 -63.65 -17.38
N LEU A 7 -57.60 -63.25 -16.65
CA LEU A 7 -57.71 -62.31 -15.56
C LEU A 7 -57.43 -60.91 -16.12
N ALA A 8 -58.44 -60.06 -16.11
CA ALA A 8 -58.29 -58.64 -16.42
C ALA A 8 -57.83 -57.91 -15.17
N SER A 9 -56.58 -57.40 -15.20
CA SER A 9 -56.05 -56.53 -14.12
C SER A 9 -56.48 -55.09 -14.40
N VAL A 10 -57.32 -54.57 -13.52
CA VAL A 10 -57.65 -53.12 -13.49
C VAL A 10 -56.59 -52.40 -12.74
N ILE A 11 -55.81 -51.60 -13.46
CA ILE A 11 -54.84 -50.66 -12.88
C ILE A 11 -55.57 -49.35 -12.54
N VAL A 12 -55.76 -49.14 -11.24
CA VAL A 12 -56.25 -47.84 -10.71
C VAL A 12 -55.09 -46.88 -10.63
N PHE A 13 -55.07 -45.85 -11.51
CA PHE A 13 -54.17 -44.73 -11.42
C PHE A 13 -54.63 -43.79 -10.27
N ALA A 14 -53.99 -43.88 -9.12
CA ALA A 14 -54.11 -42.84 -8.10
C ALA A 14 -53.34 -41.59 -8.53
N VAL A 15 -54.03 -40.58 -9.03
CA VAL A 15 -53.48 -39.24 -9.25
C VAL A 15 -53.29 -38.61 -7.86
N GLY A 16 -52.09 -38.73 -7.36
CA GLY A 16 -51.67 -37.98 -6.17
C GLY A 16 -51.61 -36.48 -6.52
N ALA A 17 -52.55 -35.72 -5.97
CA ALA A 17 -52.48 -34.27 -5.99
C ALA A 17 -51.23 -33.84 -5.21
N ALA A 18 -50.13 -33.53 -5.92
CA ALA A 18 -49.00 -32.84 -5.36
C ALA A 18 -49.49 -31.47 -4.90
N SER A 19 -49.72 -31.31 -3.61
CA SER A 19 -49.86 -29.99 -3.01
C SER A 19 -48.54 -29.24 -3.27
N VAL A 20 -48.57 -28.33 -4.20
CA VAL A 20 -47.53 -27.33 -4.37
C VAL A 20 -47.53 -26.54 -3.05
N GLY A 21 -46.66 -26.94 -2.14
CA GLY A 21 -46.35 -26.17 -0.95
C GLY A 21 -45.89 -24.79 -1.46
N ARG A 22 -46.77 -23.82 -1.36
CA ARG A 22 -46.36 -22.43 -1.43
C ARG A 22 -45.36 -22.27 -0.31
N ALA A 23 -44.06 -22.22 -0.64
CA ALA A 23 -43.07 -21.73 0.27
C ALA A 23 -43.60 -20.36 0.72
N GLN A 24 -43.98 -20.29 1.99
CA GLN A 24 -44.23 -18.99 2.61
C GLN A 24 -42.94 -18.23 2.48
N VAL A 25 -42.89 -17.30 1.52
CA VAL A 25 -41.88 -16.28 1.47
C VAL A 25 -42.03 -15.57 2.81
N ALA A 26 -41.03 -15.71 3.68
CA ALA A 26 -41.00 -15.00 4.93
C ALA A 26 -41.18 -13.50 4.60
N THR A 27 -42.31 -12.94 5.05
CA THR A 27 -42.76 -11.59 4.72
C THR A 27 -41.80 -10.50 5.19
N ASN A 28 -40.67 -10.87 5.80
CA ASN A 28 -39.64 -9.97 6.34
C ASN A 28 -38.24 -10.28 5.82
N TRP A 29 -38.07 -11.07 4.74
CA TRP A 29 -36.75 -11.35 4.22
C TRP A 29 -36.73 -11.36 2.67
N PRO A 30 -35.79 -10.63 2.07
CA PRO A 30 -34.96 -9.59 2.70
C PRO A 30 -35.80 -8.36 3.09
N SER A 31 -35.48 -7.68 4.20
CA SER A 31 -36.11 -6.41 4.51
C SER A 31 -35.80 -5.43 3.38
N GLU A 32 -36.80 -4.64 2.93
CA GLU A 32 -36.62 -3.66 1.85
C GLU A 32 -35.58 -2.56 2.20
N ASN A 33 -35.31 -2.39 3.47
CA ASN A 33 -34.31 -1.46 3.96
C ASN A 33 -33.12 -2.20 4.58
N PRO A 34 -31.90 -1.73 4.34
CA PRO A 34 -30.74 -2.26 5.03
C PRO A 34 -30.92 -2.12 6.56
N PRO A 35 -30.37 -3.01 7.37
CA PRO A 35 -30.43 -2.91 8.81
C PRO A 35 -29.87 -1.55 9.26
N ARG A 36 -30.54 -0.92 10.24
CA ARG A 36 -30.05 0.34 10.78
C ARG A 36 -28.67 0.12 11.40
N PRO A 37 -27.69 1.01 11.11
CA PRO A 37 -26.39 0.94 11.75
C PRO A 37 -26.56 0.94 13.27
N LEU A 38 -25.93 0.02 13.96
CA LEU A 38 -25.82 0.09 15.41
C LEU A 38 -24.95 1.30 15.79
N PRO A 39 -25.15 1.91 16.98
CA PRO A 39 -24.24 2.92 17.49
C PRO A 39 -22.83 2.36 17.49
N SER A 40 -21.86 3.10 16.95
CA SER A 40 -20.47 2.69 16.94
C SER A 40 -19.97 2.56 18.38
N ARG A 41 -19.41 1.38 18.71
CA ARG A 41 -18.81 1.17 20.03
C ARG A 41 -17.60 2.12 20.20
N PRO A 42 -17.35 2.64 21.42
CA PRO A 42 -16.11 3.32 21.71
C PRO A 42 -14.92 2.40 21.39
N VAL A 43 -13.98 2.93 20.65
CA VAL A 43 -12.69 2.25 20.39
C VAL A 43 -11.63 3.07 21.08
N SER A 44 -10.97 2.47 22.06
CA SER A 44 -9.82 3.08 22.73
C SER A 44 -8.55 2.45 22.19
N PHE A 45 -7.57 3.28 21.87
CA PHE A 45 -6.24 2.79 21.54
C PHE A 45 -5.60 2.16 22.80
N PRO A 46 -4.94 0.99 22.71
CA PRO A 46 -4.33 0.32 23.86
C PRO A 46 -3.32 1.20 24.61
N PRO A 47 -3.05 0.94 25.91
CA PRO A 47 -2.00 1.63 26.65
C PRO A 47 -0.64 1.43 26.00
N TYR A 48 0.16 2.48 25.95
CA TYR A 48 1.50 2.42 25.37
C TYR A 48 2.52 3.20 26.21
N GLU A 49 3.78 2.83 26.06
CA GLU A 49 4.92 3.58 26.56
C GLU A 49 5.92 3.84 25.43
N LEU A 50 6.41 5.08 25.35
CA LEU A 50 7.48 5.48 24.43
C LEU A 50 8.70 5.89 25.26
N ARG A 51 9.81 5.17 25.11
CA ARG A 51 11.08 5.46 25.77
C ARG A 51 12.21 5.51 24.75
N THR A 52 13.26 6.27 25.07
CA THR A 52 14.48 6.29 24.27
C THR A 52 15.60 5.64 25.07
N LEU A 53 16.24 4.63 24.47
CA LEU A 53 17.42 3.98 25.07
C LEU A 53 18.63 4.95 25.10
N PRO A 54 19.63 4.74 25.97
CA PRO A 54 20.83 5.58 26.05
C PRO A 54 21.57 5.74 24.71
N ASN A 55 21.50 4.73 23.83
CA ASN A 55 22.08 4.77 22.49
C ASN A 55 21.23 5.52 21.45
N GLY A 56 20.10 6.09 21.85
CA GLY A 56 19.21 6.89 21.02
C GLY A 56 18.13 6.12 20.28
N MET A 57 18.01 4.80 20.47
CA MET A 57 16.92 4.01 19.89
C MET A 57 15.59 4.37 20.55
N GLN A 58 14.58 4.67 19.74
CA GLN A 58 13.21 4.85 20.22
C GLN A 58 12.52 3.50 20.33
N VAL A 59 11.95 3.21 21.49
CA VAL A 59 11.21 1.96 21.76
C VAL A 59 9.79 2.30 22.18
N ILE A 60 8.81 1.75 21.47
CA ILE A 60 7.39 1.88 21.75
C ILE A 60 6.88 0.52 22.19
N VAL A 61 6.31 0.45 23.38
CA VAL A 61 5.65 -0.75 23.88
C VAL A 61 4.15 -0.50 23.95
N VAL A 62 3.36 -1.37 23.35
CA VAL A 62 1.90 -1.35 23.43
C VAL A 62 1.43 -2.66 24.04
N MET A 63 0.85 -2.56 25.22
CA MET A 63 0.35 -3.73 25.96
C MET A 63 -1.02 -4.13 25.40
N HIS A 64 -1.09 -5.33 24.81
CA HIS A 64 -2.29 -5.88 24.18
C HIS A 64 -2.43 -7.35 24.52
N HIS A 65 -3.18 -7.65 25.58
CA HIS A 65 -3.26 -8.97 26.22
C HIS A 65 -4.45 -9.83 25.73
N GLU A 66 -5.07 -9.46 24.60
CA GLU A 66 -6.25 -10.20 24.07
C GLU A 66 -5.84 -11.54 23.45
N GLN A 67 -4.61 -11.63 22.95
CA GLN A 67 -4.04 -12.82 22.34
C GLN A 67 -2.62 -13.04 22.90
N PRO A 68 -2.18 -14.30 23.13
CA PRO A 68 -0.85 -14.59 23.69
C PRO A 68 0.24 -14.51 22.61
N GLU A 69 0.25 -13.44 21.83
CA GLU A 69 1.22 -13.18 20.76
C GLU A 69 1.95 -11.85 20.97
N VAL A 70 3.14 -11.74 20.42
CA VAL A 70 3.93 -10.52 20.44
C VAL A 70 4.49 -10.23 19.05
N THR A 71 4.19 -9.05 18.54
CA THR A 71 4.81 -8.52 17.33
C THR A 71 5.93 -7.53 17.72
N MET A 72 7.10 -7.75 17.16
CA MET A 72 8.24 -6.84 17.24
C MET A 72 8.53 -6.29 15.86
N ARG A 73 8.38 -4.99 15.67
CA ARG A 73 8.65 -4.33 14.40
C ARG A 73 9.73 -3.27 14.56
N LEU A 74 10.88 -3.49 13.92
CA LEU A 74 11.96 -2.51 13.86
C LEU A 74 11.94 -1.81 12.51
N LEU A 75 12.01 -0.48 12.53
CA LEU A 75 12.08 0.38 11.38
C LEU A 75 13.39 1.16 11.41
N VAL A 76 14.13 1.17 10.31
CA VAL A 76 15.31 2.00 10.06
C VAL A 76 14.89 3.13 9.13
N ARG A 77 15.23 4.38 9.47
CA ARG A 77 14.92 5.59 8.69
C ARG A 77 15.84 5.71 7.48
N ALA A 78 15.81 4.71 6.60
CA ALA A 78 16.51 4.65 5.33
C ALA A 78 15.84 3.60 4.44
N GLY A 79 15.38 4.02 3.27
CA GLY A 79 14.75 3.19 2.25
C GLY A 79 15.35 3.48 0.88
N ALA A 80 14.60 3.23 -0.18
CA ALA A 80 15.05 3.41 -1.57
C ALA A 80 15.48 4.86 -1.88
N ALA A 81 14.93 5.85 -1.18
CA ALA A 81 15.38 7.25 -1.32
C ALA A 81 16.84 7.47 -0.88
N TYR A 82 17.43 6.51 -0.19
CA TYR A 82 18.82 6.53 0.27
C TYR A 82 19.76 5.68 -0.59
N ASP A 83 19.26 5.10 -1.67
CA ASP A 83 20.06 4.29 -2.58
C ASP A 83 21.20 5.09 -3.21
N PRO A 84 22.39 4.52 -3.38
CA PRO A 84 23.47 5.18 -4.07
C PRO A 84 23.09 5.53 -5.52
N PRO A 85 23.57 6.65 -6.06
CA PRO A 85 23.30 7.04 -7.45
C PRO A 85 23.60 5.91 -8.45
N GLY A 86 22.65 5.60 -9.31
CA GLY A 86 22.74 4.54 -10.32
C GLY A 86 22.62 3.11 -9.79
N LYS A 87 22.32 2.93 -8.50
CA LYS A 87 22.15 1.63 -7.82
C LYS A 87 20.79 1.52 -7.13
N GLY A 88 19.73 2.00 -7.81
CA GLY A 88 18.35 1.87 -7.33
C GLY A 88 18.01 0.40 -7.01
N GLY A 89 17.32 0.16 -5.89
CA GLY A 89 17.00 -1.15 -5.35
C GLY A 89 18.00 -1.67 -4.30
N THR A 90 19.02 -0.87 -3.92
CA THR A 90 19.98 -1.26 -2.88
C THR A 90 19.29 -1.51 -1.54
N ALA A 91 18.41 -0.62 -1.08
CA ALA A 91 17.65 -0.78 0.16
C ALA A 91 16.76 -2.05 0.13
N SER A 92 16.08 -2.29 -0.99
CA SER A 92 15.24 -3.48 -1.18
C SER A 92 16.06 -4.77 -1.16
N LEU A 93 17.23 -4.76 -1.79
CA LEU A 93 18.12 -5.94 -1.78
C LEU A 93 18.76 -6.14 -0.39
N VAL A 94 19.14 -5.07 0.33
CA VAL A 94 19.57 -5.18 1.73
C VAL A 94 18.47 -5.80 2.57
N ALA A 95 17.24 -5.31 2.47
CA ALA A 95 16.10 -5.83 3.24
C ALA A 95 15.85 -7.32 2.96
N SER A 96 15.86 -7.73 1.70
CA SER A 96 15.65 -9.13 1.30
C SER A 96 16.75 -10.07 1.79
N LEU A 97 17.94 -9.54 2.11
CA LEU A 97 19.09 -10.31 2.59
C LEU A 97 19.21 -10.34 4.11
N LEU A 98 18.44 -9.56 4.88
CA LEU A 98 18.54 -9.51 6.34
C LEU A 98 18.33 -10.89 6.99
N ASN A 99 17.39 -11.69 6.49
CA ASN A 99 17.08 -13.02 6.98
C ASN A 99 17.77 -14.16 6.19
N GLN A 100 18.67 -13.80 5.27
CA GLN A 100 19.43 -14.77 4.44
C GLN A 100 20.82 -15.07 5.04
N GLY A 101 20.92 -15.11 6.35
CA GLY A 101 22.11 -15.40 7.10
C GLY A 101 22.66 -14.19 7.86
N THR A 102 23.22 -14.48 9.02
CA THR A 102 23.89 -13.50 9.90
C THR A 102 25.31 -13.95 10.19
N ALA A 103 26.04 -13.18 11.00
CA ALA A 103 27.37 -13.57 11.46
C ALA A 103 27.38 -14.87 12.29
N THR A 104 26.23 -15.28 12.84
CA THR A 104 26.09 -16.38 13.80
C THR A 104 25.15 -17.50 13.32
N ARG A 105 24.36 -17.28 12.27
CA ARG A 105 23.37 -18.23 11.74
C ARG A 105 23.34 -18.21 10.23
N SER A 106 23.20 -19.35 9.62
CA SER A 106 22.85 -19.48 8.20
C SER A 106 21.40 -19.12 7.96
N ALA A 107 21.01 -18.90 6.71
CA ALA A 107 19.63 -18.67 6.29
C ALA A 107 18.69 -19.79 6.78
N ARG A 108 19.16 -21.05 6.67
CA ARG A 108 18.41 -22.23 7.12
C ARG A 108 18.20 -22.23 8.62
N GLU A 109 19.25 -21.95 9.41
CA GLU A 109 19.12 -21.89 10.88
C GLU A 109 18.20 -20.78 11.36
N ILE A 110 18.10 -19.64 10.62
CA ILE A 110 17.14 -18.59 10.88
C ILE A 110 15.71 -19.09 10.60
N ALA A 111 15.51 -19.72 9.45
CA ALA A 111 14.21 -20.29 9.09
C ALA A 111 13.78 -21.39 10.07
N ASP A 112 14.66 -22.37 10.35
CA ASP A 112 14.37 -23.43 11.31
C ASP A 112 14.05 -22.88 12.70
N ALA A 113 14.73 -21.82 13.15
CA ALA A 113 14.51 -21.20 14.47
C ALA A 113 13.14 -20.52 14.57
N ILE A 114 12.70 -19.80 13.54
CA ILE A 114 11.40 -19.13 13.56
C ILE A 114 10.24 -20.10 13.31
N ASP A 115 10.41 -21.05 12.40
CA ASP A 115 9.39 -22.05 12.06
C ASP A 115 9.11 -23.02 13.21
N SER A 116 10.16 -23.43 13.94
CA SER A 116 10.03 -24.36 15.08
C SER A 116 9.19 -23.82 16.24
N ILE A 117 9.04 -22.49 16.32
CA ILE A 117 8.20 -21.81 17.32
C ILE A 117 6.87 -21.29 16.77
N GLY A 118 6.54 -21.65 15.50
CA GLY A 118 5.33 -21.19 14.83
C GLY A 118 5.31 -19.66 14.61
N GLY A 119 6.47 -19.03 14.52
CA GLY A 119 6.61 -17.59 14.32
C GLY A 119 6.71 -17.20 12.84
N ALA A 120 6.81 -15.89 12.61
CA ALA A 120 7.09 -15.32 11.30
C ALA A 120 8.17 -14.24 11.41
N LEU A 121 9.06 -14.16 10.42
CA LEU A 121 10.08 -13.13 10.29
C LEU A 121 10.09 -12.63 8.86
N ASP A 122 9.74 -11.34 8.68
CA ASP A 122 9.69 -10.65 7.40
C ASP A 122 10.56 -9.40 7.43
N ALA A 123 11.17 -9.07 6.28
CA ALA A 123 11.88 -7.82 6.10
C ALA A 123 11.60 -7.22 4.72
N GLY A 124 11.55 -5.90 4.63
CA GLY A 124 11.28 -5.18 3.39
C GLY A 124 11.70 -3.73 3.47
N ALA A 125 11.85 -3.09 2.31
CA ALA A 125 12.11 -1.67 2.19
C ALA A 125 11.03 -1.00 1.35
N GLY A 126 10.69 0.23 1.71
CA GLY A 126 9.92 1.17 0.91
C GLY A 126 10.77 2.39 0.59
N SER A 127 10.15 3.45 0.11
CA SER A 127 10.87 4.67 -0.30
C SER A 127 11.67 5.29 0.85
N ASP A 128 11.08 5.41 2.04
CA ASP A 128 11.69 6.15 3.17
C ASP A 128 12.31 5.25 4.25
N VAL A 129 11.97 3.96 4.26
CA VAL A 129 12.27 3.08 5.41
C VAL A 129 12.63 1.68 4.99
N THR A 130 13.48 1.04 5.79
CA THR A 130 13.65 -0.41 5.81
C THR A 130 13.09 -0.94 7.13
N SER A 131 12.37 -2.05 7.10
CA SER A 131 11.79 -2.65 8.30
C SER A 131 11.99 -4.15 8.36
N ALA A 132 12.10 -4.67 9.59
CA ALA A 132 11.95 -6.10 9.87
C ALA A 132 10.89 -6.30 10.95
N THR A 133 10.10 -7.35 10.79
CA THR A 133 9.01 -7.69 11.71
C THR A 133 9.13 -9.14 12.12
N VAL A 134 9.03 -9.40 13.41
CA VAL A 134 8.93 -10.75 13.97
C VAL A 134 7.62 -10.86 14.73
N LEU A 135 6.88 -11.90 14.44
CA LEU A 135 5.68 -12.31 15.16
C LEU A 135 5.93 -13.66 15.81
N VAL A 136 5.68 -13.77 17.09
CA VAL A 136 5.83 -15.02 17.86
C VAL A 136 4.76 -15.12 18.94
N MET A 137 4.54 -16.33 19.45
CA MET A 137 3.81 -16.52 20.70
C MET A 137 4.61 -15.94 21.88
N LYS A 138 3.93 -15.51 22.93
CA LYS A 138 4.54 -14.93 24.14
C LYS A 138 5.69 -15.76 24.70
N ASP A 139 5.54 -17.08 24.79
CA ASP A 139 6.55 -17.99 25.32
C ASP A 139 7.87 -17.97 24.52
N SER A 140 7.80 -17.54 23.28
CA SER A 140 8.94 -17.44 22.36
C SER A 140 9.45 -16.01 22.18
N PHE A 141 9.00 -15.05 22.99
CA PHE A 141 9.33 -13.63 22.86
C PHE A 141 10.85 -13.38 22.84
N ASP A 142 11.61 -13.99 23.75
CA ASP A 142 13.06 -13.82 23.80
C ASP A 142 13.76 -14.40 22.55
N VAL A 143 13.26 -15.51 22.00
CA VAL A 143 13.77 -16.08 20.74
C VAL A 143 13.55 -15.10 19.60
N GLY A 144 12.33 -14.57 19.46
CA GLY A 144 11.98 -13.60 18.44
C GLY A 144 12.81 -12.32 18.54
N MET A 145 12.99 -11.77 19.75
CA MET A 145 13.83 -10.58 19.98
C MET A 145 15.29 -10.80 19.59
N ASN A 146 15.86 -11.96 19.93
CA ASN A 146 17.23 -12.29 19.56
C ASN A 146 17.39 -12.46 18.05
N LEU A 147 16.43 -13.09 17.36
CA LEU A 147 16.42 -13.21 15.89
C LEU A 147 16.34 -11.82 15.25
N LEU A 148 15.41 -10.97 15.68
CA LEU A 148 15.31 -9.59 15.19
C LEU A 148 16.62 -8.83 15.37
N GLY A 149 17.23 -8.91 16.54
CA GLY A 149 18.52 -8.27 16.82
C GLY A 149 19.64 -8.78 15.94
N ASP A 150 19.67 -10.09 15.66
CA ASP A 150 20.71 -10.71 14.85
C ASP A 150 20.59 -10.29 13.37
N VAL A 151 19.40 -10.39 12.78
CA VAL A 151 19.17 -10.05 11.36
C VAL A 151 19.36 -8.56 11.09
N ILE A 152 18.98 -7.68 12.02
CA ILE A 152 19.14 -6.23 11.86
C ILE A 152 20.59 -5.79 12.02
N ARG A 153 21.31 -6.35 13.01
CA ARG A 153 22.61 -5.84 13.39
C ARG A 153 23.79 -6.51 12.69
N ARG A 154 23.63 -7.74 12.26
CA ARG A 154 24.77 -8.59 11.81
C ARG A 154 24.46 -9.43 10.57
N PRO A 155 23.79 -8.88 9.51
CA PRO A 155 23.55 -9.65 8.29
C PRO A 155 24.88 -10.06 7.63
N ALA A 156 24.95 -11.27 7.11
CA ALA A 156 26.20 -11.84 6.55
C ALA A 156 26.48 -11.28 5.14
N PHE A 157 25.44 -10.96 4.38
CA PHE A 157 25.55 -10.64 2.95
C PHE A 157 26.42 -11.65 2.22
N ALA A 158 26.10 -12.94 2.36
CA ALA A 158 26.85 -14.03 1.75
C ALA A 158 26.77 -13.92 0.22
N PRO A 159 27.88 -14.12 -0.51
CA PRO A 159 27.91 -13.94 -1.97
C PRO A 159 26.87 -14.78 -2.70
N GLU A 160 26.68 -16.03 -2.31
CA GLU A 160 25.72 -16.97 -2.89
C GLU A 160 24.28 -16.49 -2.71
N GLU A 161 23.95 -15.94 -1.53
CA GLU A 161 22.61 -15.39 -1.25
C GLU A 161 22.36 -14.07 -2.00
N ILE A 162 23.39 -13.24 -2.17
CA ILE A 162 23.31 -12.03 -2.99
C ILE A 162 22.96 -12.39 -4.43
N GLU A 163 23.68 -13.35 -5.03
CA GLU A 163 23.41 -13.74 -6.42
C GLU A 163 22.05 -14.42 -6.59
N ARG A 164 21.62 -15.19 -5.61
CA ARG A 164 20.28 -15.79 -5.59
C ARG A 164 19.20 -14.72 -5.54
N GLN A 165 19.27 -13.76 -4.60
CA GLN A 165 18.31 -12.67 -4.46
C GLN A 165 18.34 -11.72 -5.67
N ARG A 166 19.52 -11.41 -6.19
CA ARG A 166 19.68 -10.59 -7.40
C ARG A 166 18.95 -11.23 -8.58
N THR A 167 19.21 -12.50 -8.85
CA THR A 167 18.58 -13.25 -9.93
C THR A 167 17.07 -13.26 -9.79
N GLN A 168 16.59 -13.57 -8.60
CA GLN A 168 15.14 -13.57 -8.31
C GLN A 168 14.52 -12.18 -8.52
N THR A 169 15.18 -11.13 -8.05
CA THR A 169 14.68 -9.74 -8.20
C THR A 169 14.63 -9.34 -9.67
N ILE A 170 15.67 -9.63 -10.45
CA ILE A 170 15.70 -9.32 -11.89
C ILE A 170 14.59 -10.08 -12.65
N GLN A 171 14.38 -11.36 -12.32
CA GLN A 171 13.30 -12.15 -12.93
C GLN A 171 11.92 -11.58 -12.58
N ASN A 172 11.68 -11.25 -11.32
CA ASN A 172 10.42 -10.62 -10.88
C ASN A 172 10.18 -9.27 -11.57
N LEU A 173 11.23 -8.45 -11.67
CA LEU A 173 11.15 -7.17 -12.40
C LEU A 173 10.87 -7.38 -13.89
N GLY A 174 11.45 -8.42 -14.50
CA GLY A 174 11.14 -8.81 -15.89
C GLY A 174 9.65 -9.07 -16.09
N VAL A 175 9.01 -9.80 -15.17
CA VAL A 175 7.57 -10.05 -15.21
C VAL A 175 6.79 -8.75 -14.98
N SER A 176 7.19 -7.93 -13.99
CA SER A 176 6.53 -6.65 -13.70
C SER A 176 6.58 -5.66 -14.86
N LEU A 177 7.66 -5.65 -15.64
CA LEU A 177 7.83 -4.79 -16.81
C LEU A 177 6.96 -5.21 -18.02
N GLU A 178 6.29 -6.35 -17.95
CA GLU A 178 5.24 -6.76 -18.91
C GLU A 178 3.82 -6.43 -18.41
N ASP A 179 3.67 -6.06 -17.14
CA ASP A 179 2.38 -5.71 -16.54
C ASP A 179 2.03 -4.24 -16.81
N PRO A 180 0.92 -3.96 -17.52
CA PRO A 180 0.48 -2.60 -17.81
C PRO A 180 0.29 -1.73 -16.56
N ASP A 181 -0.14 -2.31 -15.44
CA ASP A 181 -0.37 -1.59 -14.18
C ASP A 181 0.94 -1.12 -13.56
N PHE A 182 1.91 -2.00 -13.50
CA PHE A 182 3.25 -1.65 -13.00
C PHE A 182 3.88 -0.55 -13.87
N ILE A 183 3.82 -0.70 -15.20
CA ILE A 183 4.37 0.26 -16.16
C ILE A 183 3.68 1.62 -16.00
N ALA A 184 2.35 1.64 -15.97
CA ALA A 184 1.58 2.89 -15.86
C ALA A 184 1.92 3.64 -14.56
N ARG A 185 2.03 2.93 -13.44
CA ARG A 185 2.40 3.49 -12.14
C ARG A 185 3.83 4.00 -12.13
N ALA A 186 4.78 3.21 -12.63
CA ALA A 186 6.19 3.61 -12.68
C ALA A 186 6.40 4.85 -13.56
N VAL A 187 5.75 4.92 -14.72
CA VAL A 187 5.79 6.09 -15.60
C VAL A 187 5.12 7.29 -14.92
N LEU A 188 3.95 7.13 -14.29
CA LEU A 188 3.27 8.22 -13.61
C LEU A 188 4.14 8.79 -12.48
N ASN A 189 4.78 7.95 -11.66
CA ASN A 189 5.68 8.39 -10.61
C ASN A 189 6.85 9.21 -11.19
N ARG A 190 7.43 8.77 -12.33
CA ARG A 190 8.45 9.55 -13.05
C ARG A 190 7.93 10.92 -13.52
N LEU A 191 6.67 11.01 -13.95
CA LEU A 191 6.07 12.29 -14.36
C LEU A 191 5.83 13.20 -13.15
N ILE A 192 5.40 12.65 -12.01
CA ILE A 192 5.07 13.41 -10.80
C ILE A 192 6.34 13.87 -10.07
N TYR A 193 7.28 12.96 -9.83
CA TYR A 193 8.45 13.20 -8.98
C TYR A 193 9.73 13.54 -9.75
N GLY A 194 9.72 13.41 -11.08
CA GLY A 194 10.91 13.66 -11.89
C GLY A 194 12.06 12.73 -11.50
N PHE A 195 13.24 13.30 -11.23
CA PHE A 195 14.42 12.57 -10.77
C PHE A 195 14.53 12.48 -9.24
N HIS A 196 13.53 12.94 -8.50
CA HIS A 196 13.45 12.61 -7.07
C HIS A 196 13.36 11.08 -6.91
N PRO A 197 13.98 10.46 -5.89
CA PRO A 197 13.95 9.01 -5.69
C PRO A 197 12.53 8.40 -5.70
N TYR A 198 11.51 9.11 -5.21
CA TYR A 198 10.11 8.66 -5.27
C TYR A 198 9.56 8.49 -6.70
N GLY A 199 10.26 9.00 -7.70
CA GLY A 199 9.93 8.80 -9.11
C GLY A 199 10.36 7.44 -9.68
N PHE A 200 11.06 6.62 -8.90
CA PHE A 200 11.55 5.30 -9.33
C PHE A 200 10.95 4.18 -8.50
N PRO A 201 10.83 2.96 -9.04
CA PRO A 201 10.42 1.81 -8.25
C PRO A 201 11.40 1.53 -7.10
N ASP A 202 10.89 1.34 -5.88
CA ASP A 202 11.71 1.01 -4.71
C ASP A 202 12.54 -0.27 -4.89
N SER A 203 12.05 -1.20 -5.71
CA SER A 203 12.76 -2.42 -6.09
C SER A 203 13.93 -2.20 -7.07
N GLY A 204 14.11 -0.97 -7.56
CA GLY A 204 15.07 -0.66 -8.63
C GLY A 204 14.60 -1.13 -10.00
N MET A 205 15.58 -1.23 -10.91
CA MET A 205 15.40 -1.71 -12.28
C MET A 205 16.44 -2.81 -12.57
N PRO A 206 16.23 -3.71 -13.55
CA PRO A 206 17.18 -4.77 -13.85
C PRO A 206 18.62 -4.31 -13.99
N ASP A 207 18.81 -3.18 -14.70
CA ASP A 207 20.15 -2.61 -14.95
C ASP A 207 20.79 -2.00 -13.69
N THR A 208 20.00 -1.47 -12.75
CA THR A 208 20.53 -0.93 -11.50
C THR A 208 20.83 -2.05 -10.51
N ILE A 209 19.96 -3.06 -10.41
CA ILE A 209 20.15 -4.25 -9.56
C ILE A 209 21.42 -5.03 -9.99
N ALA A 210 21.65 -5.17 -11.28
CA ALA A 210 22.86 -5.85 -11.81
C ALA A 210 24.18 -5.18 -11.38
N LYS A 211 24.16 -3.86 -11.10
CA LYS A 211 25.34 -3.08 -10.72
C LYS A 211 25.60 -3.05 -9.21
N ILE A 212 24.66 -3.50 -8.38
CA ILE A 212 24.83 -3.48 -6.92
C ILE A 212 25.85 -4.54 -6.51
N THR A 213 26.89 -4.15 -5.82
CA THR A 213 27.92 -5.02 -5.30
C THR A 213 27.67 -5.40 -3.83
N ARG A 214 28.35 -6.43 -3.34
CA ARG A 214 28.35 -6.78 -1.90
C ARG A 214 28.78 -5.60 -1.04
N GLU A 215 29.77 -4.82 -1.50
CA GLU A 215 30.28 -3.67 -0.75
C GLU A 215 29.22 -2.57 -0.66
N ASP A 216 28.41 -2.34 -1.70
CA ASP A 216 27.31 -1.39 -1.66
C ASP A 216 26.28 -1.76 -0.59
N LEU A 217 25.94 -3.05 -0.49
CA LEU A 217 24.99 -3.56 0.52
C LEU A 217 25.54 -3.36 1.93
N ARG A 218 26.82 -3.71 2.14
CA ARG A 218 27.50 -3.50 3.43
C ARG A 218 27.62 -2.03 3.79
N GLU A 219 27.95 -1.17 2.83
CA GLU A 219 28.06 0.27 3.04
C GLU A 219 26.71 0.88 3.40
N PHE A 220 25.64 0.51 2.68
CA PHE A 220 24.28 0.94 2.99
C PHE A 220 23.90 0.53 4.41
N HIS A 221 24.09 -0.74 4.77
CA HIS A 221 23.82 -1.24 6.12
C HIS A 221 24.67 -0.51 7.16
N ARG A 222 25.99 -0.42 6.97
CA ARG A 222 26.91 0.24 7.90
C ARG A 222 26.55 1.71 8.11
N ARG A 223 26.10 2.42 7.07
CA ARG A 223 25.82 3.85 7.11
C ARG A 223 24.50 4.19 7.79
N TYR A 224 23.49 3.38 7.60
CA TYR A 224 22.12 3.73 7.96
C TYR A 224 21.54 2.89 9.10
N PHE A 225 22.00 1.66 9.31
CA PHE A 225 21.51 0.80 10.38
C PHE A 225 22.21 1.16 11.68
N ALA A 226 21.57 2.04 12.44
CA ALA A 226 22.06 2.56 13.72
C ALA A 226 20.91 2.69 14.71
N PRO A 227 21.15 2.54 16.02
CA PRO A 227 20.08 2.61 17.01
C PRO A 227 19.37 3.96 17.01
N ASN A 228 20.11 5.06 16.89
CA ASN A 228 19.55 6.42 16.85
C ASN A 228 18.90 6.78 15.47
N ASN A 229 18.93 5.88 14.51
CA ASN A 229 18.19 5.95 13.25
C ASN A 229 17.06 4.91 13.18
N SER A 230 16.75 4.27 14.30
CA SER A 230 15.80 3.15 14.37
C SER A 230 14.69 3.38 15.38
N ILE A 231 13.53 2.82 15.08
CA ILE A 231 12.35 2.78 15.93
C ILE A 231 11.96 1.31 16.10
N LEU A 232 11.80 0.86 17.34
CA LEU A 232 11.32 -0.49 17.66
C LEU A 232 9.94 -0.41 18.29
N ALA A 233 8.95 -1.05 17.70
CA ALA A 233 7.66 -1.30 18.35
C ALA A 233 7.61 -2.74 18.85
N ILE A 234 7.18 -2.93 20.10
CA ILE A 234 6.88 -4.21 20.71
C ILE A 234 5.43 -4.16 21.15
N VAL A 235 4.60 -4.98 20.53
CA VAL A 235 3.14 -4.94 20.71
C VAL A 235 2.63 -6.35 20.99
N GLY A 236 1.85 -6.53 22.04
CA GLY A 236 1.24 -7.81 22.36
C GLY A 236 1.18 -8.12 23.85
N ASP A 237 1.17 -9.40 24.18
CA ASP A 237 1.04 -9.88 25.55
C ASP A 237 2.37 -9.83 26.32
N VAL A 238 2.85 -8.62 26.53
CA VAL A 238 4.04 -8.30 27.32
C VAL A 238 3.77 -7.12 28.24
N THR A 239 4.51 -7.05 29.34
CA THR A 239 4.55 -5.82 30.15
C THR A 239 5.58 -4.84 29.58
N ALA A 240 5.43 -3.56 29.92
CA ALA A 240 6.39 -2.54 29.50
C ALA A 240 7.82 -2.86 29.99
N ASP A 241 7.98 -3.33 31.22
CA ASP A 241 9.30 -3.65 31.78
C ASP A 241 9.94 -4.88 31.12
N GLU A 242 9.19 -5.94 30.82
CA GLU A 242 9.66 -7.10 30.04
C GLU A 242 10.17 -6.67 28.67
N ALA A 243 9.35 -5.91 27.95
CA ALA A 243 9.67 -5.44 26.61
C ALA A 243 10.89 -4.51 26.60
N MET A 244 10.95 -3.53 27.52
CA MET A 244 12.09 -2.63 27.66
C MET A 244 13.36 -3.35 28.09
N GLY A 245 13.25 -4.33 28.99
CA GLY A 245 14.35 -5.21 29.41
C GLY A 245 14.92 -5.99 28.22
N ALA A 246 14.06 -6.60 27.41
CA ALA A 246 14.46 -7.32 26.19
C ALA A 246 15.10 -6.38 25.15
N ALA A 247 14.50 -5.22 24.88
CA ALA A 247 15.08 -4.22 23.98
C ALA A 247 16.47 -3.76 24.45
N THR A 248 16.65 -3.54 25.74
CA THR A 248 17.94 -3.15 26.29
C THR A 248 18.98 -4.26 26.20
N ARG A 249 18.62 -5.52 26.46
CA ARG A 249 19.53 -6.67 26.31
C ARG A 249 20.00 -6.85 24.87
N VAL A 250 19.10 -6.70 23.90
CA VAL A 250 19.39 -7.00 22.48
C VAL A 250 20.02 -5.83 21.75
N PHE A 251 19.62 -4.59 22.06
CA PHE A 251 20.03 -3.40 21.31
C PHE A 251 20.84 -2.39 22.15
N GLY A 252 20.95 -2.54 23.47
CA GLY A 252 21.56 -1.53 24.34
C GLY A 252 23.05 -1.28 24.08
N ASP A 253 23.78 -2.29 23.62
CA ASP A 253 25.21 -2.21 23.26
C ASP A 253 25.40 -1.78 21.77
N TRP A 254 24.34 -1.61 20.99
CA TRP A 254 24.44 -1.16 19.62
C TRP A 254 24.91 0.30 19.57
N GLN A 255 26.04 0.53 18.89
CA GLN A 255 26.73 1.81 18.94
C GLN A 255 25.99 2.89 18.12
N ARG A 256 25.80 4.03 18.75
CA ARG A 256 25.28 5.24 18.10
C ARG A 256 26.22 5.72 16.99
N GLN A 257 25.67 6.24 15.90
CA GLN A 257 26.44 6.81 14.80
C GLN A 257 25.84 8.15 14.32
N ALA A 258 26.67 8.93 13.65
CA ALA A 258 26.22 10.13 12.94
C ALA A 258 25.61 9.73 11.59
N VAL A 259 24.30 9.53 11.57
CA VAL A 259 23.59 9.23 10.31
C VAL A 259 23.19 10.53 9.64
N GLN A 260 23.58 10.68 8.36
CA GLN A 260 23.21 11.82 7.55
C GLN A 260 22.42 11.33 6.34
N PRO A 261 21.18 11.84 6.13
CA PRO A 261 20.43 11.55 4.91
C PRO A 261 21.19 12.10 3.68
N PRO A 262 21.08 11.46 2.52
CA PRO A 262 21.62 12.00 1.28
C PRO A 262 20.90 13.31 0.91
N PRO A 263 21.55 14.23 0.20
CA PRO A 263 20.85 15.36 -0.39
C PRO A 263 19.91 14.85 -1.48
N LEU A 264 18.63 15.17 -1.35
CA LEU A 264 17.60 14.76 -2.31
C LEU A 264 17.19 15.96 -3.17
N PRO A 265 17.01 15.80 -4.50
CA PRO A 265 16.44 16.85 -5.34
C PRO A 265 14.99 17.11 -4.92
N GLU A 266 14.54 18.36 -5.07
CA GLU A 266 13.11 18.65 -4.90
C GLU A 266 12.29 18.04 -6.06
N PRO A 267 11.08 17.51 -5.80
CA PRO A 267 10.17 17.13 -6.87
C PRO A 267 9.86 18.31 -7.78
N PRO A 268 9.70 18.09 -9.11
CA PRO A 268 9.40 19.17 -10.03
C PRO A 268 8.01 19.77 -9.73
N ARG A 269 7.82 21.03 -10.12
CA ARG A 269 6.47 21.63 -10.05
C ARG A 269 5.51 20.85 -10.95
N PRO A 270 4.26 20.63 -10.53
CA PRO A 270 3.27 19.93 -11.34
C PRO A 270 3.11 20.56 -12.73
N THR A 271 3.24 19.75 -13.74
CA THR A 271 3.02 20.12 -15.15
C THR A 271 2.19 19.04 -15.81
N ARG A 272 1.26 19.44 -16.70
CA ARG A 272 0.51 18.45 -17.46
C ARG A 272 1.42 17.76 -18.48
N ARG A 273 1.63 16.44 -18.29
CA ARG A 273 2.20 15.56 -19.31
C ARG A 273 1.25 14.41 -19.54
N ILE A 274 1.04 14.06 -20.79
CA ILE A 274 0.21 12.94 -21.20
C ILE A 274 1.10 11.97 -21.97
N VAL A 275 1.26 10.78 -21.43
CA VAL A 275 2.13 9.74 -22.00
C VAL A 275 1.29 8.51 -22.31
N VAL A 276 1.39 8.05 -23.55
CA VAL A 276 0.81 6.80 -24.01
C VAL A 276 1.94 5.80 -24.25
N ILE A 277 1.94 4.73 -23.50
CA ILE A 277 2.84 3.59 -23.72
C ILE A 277 2.12 2.60 -24.63
N ASP A 278 2.64 2.43 -25.84
CA ASP A 278 2.07 1.52 -26.81
C ASP A 278 2.48 0.07 -26.52
N LYS A 279 1.49 -0.71 -26.11
CA LYS A 279 1.57 -2.16 -25.90
C LYS A 279 0.55 -2.84 -26.81
N PRO A 280 0.96 -3.20 -28.04
CA PRO A 280 0.05 -3.82 -29.01
C PRO A 280 -0.63 -5.07 -28.45
N ASP A 281 -1.78 -5.40 -29.00
CA ASP A 281 -2.60 -6.56 -28.61
C ASP A 281 -3.17 -6.53 -27.19
N SER A 282 -3.00 -5.43 -26.44
CA SER A 282 -3.65 -5.27 -25.15
C SER A 282 -5.16 -5.13 -25.30
N VAL A 283 -5.93 -5.94 -24.57
CA VAL A 283 -7.40 -5.91 -24.59
C VAL A 283 -7.98 -4.81 -23.70
N GLN A 284 -7.20 -4.36 -22.72
CA GLN A 284 -7.52 -3.27 -21.80
C GLN A 284 -6.44 -2.19 -21.85
N THR A 285 -6.80 -1.01 -21.39
CA THR A 285 -5.88 0.11 -21.19
C THR A 285 -5.81 0.41 -19.69
N ALA A 286 -4.61 0.33 -19.12
CA ALA A 286 -4.34 0.83 -17.78
C ALA A 286 -4.24 2.35 -17.83
N VAL A 287 -5.05 3.04 -17.06
CA VAL A 287 -5.13 4.51 -16.99
C VAL A 287 -4.74 4.96 -15.58
N ARG A 288 -3.74 5.82 -15.50
CA ARG A 288 -3.29 6.44 -14.25
C ARG A 288 -3.22 7.95 -14.42
N VAL A 289 -3.83 8.68 -13.50
CA VAL A 289 -3.91 10.15 -13.52
C VAL A 289 -3.53 10.67 -12.16
N GLY A 290 -2.56 11.59 -12.08
CA GLY A 290 -2.11 12.06 -10.77
C GLY A 290 -1.23 13.30 -10.80
N GLN A 291 -0.90 13.78 -9.62
CA GLN A 291 -0.06 14.94 -9.39
C GLN A 291 0.57 14.92 -8.00
N LEU A 292 1.56 15.77 -7.76
CA LEU A 292 2.06 16.04 -6.41
C LEU A 292 0.92 16.55 -5.50
N ALA A 293 0.97 16.13 -4.26
CA ALA A 293 0.08 16.55 -3.19
C ALA A 293 0.90 16.90 -1.93
N ILE A 294 0.45 16.46 -0.77
CA ILE A 294 1.01 16.84 0.53
C ILE A 294 1.83 15.72 1.17
N ALA A 295 2.86 16.09 1.92
CA ALA A 295 3.57 15.17 2.78
C ALA A 295 2.71 14.75 3.98
N ARG A 296 3.05 13.60 4.60
CA ARG A 296 2.27 13.03 5.72
C ARG A 296 2.15 13.97 6.94
N LYS A 297 3.16 14.79 7.18
CA LYS A 297 3.18 15.74 8.31
C LYS A 297 2.34 17.01 8.07
N SER A 298 1.73 17.17 6.90
CA SER A 298 0.89 18.33 6.60
C SER A 298 -0.28 18.45 7.58
N PRO A 299 -0.59 19.65 8.12
CA PRO A 299 -1.77 19.84 8.95
C PRO A 299 -3.08 19.62 8.19
N ASP A 300 -3.04 19.69 6.87
CA ASP A 300 -4.18 19.46 5.99
C ASP A 300 -4.41 17.97 5.65
N TYR A 301 -3.59 17.06 6.22
CA TYR A 301 -3.63 15.64 5.89
C TYR A 301 -5.03 15.04 6.03
N MET A 302 -5.71 15.24 7.16
CA MET A 302 -7.03 14.63 7.41
C MET A 302 -8.09 15.12 6.42
N SER A 303 -8.11 16.42 6.12
CA SER A 303 -9.05 16.98 5.14
C SER A 303 -8.75 16.53 3.72
N MET A 304 -7.45 16.41 3.37
CA MET A 304 -7.04 15.92 2.04
C MET A 304 -7.29 14.42 1.87
N ASP A 305 -7.07 13.61 2.91
CA ASP A 305 -7.40 12.18 2.90
C ASP A 305 -8.91 11.98 2.66
N GLN A 306 -9.77 12.76 3.33
CA GLN A 306 -11.22 12.70 3.08
C GLN A 306 -11.60 13.17 1.67
N ALA A 307 -10.98 14.24 1.17
CA ALA A 307 -11.22 14.70 -0.19
C ALA A 307 -10.93 13.60 -1.24
N VAL A 308 -9.80 12.91 -1.09
CA VAL A 308 -9.39 11.83 -1.99
C VAL A 308 -10.26 10.59 -1.81
N ARG A 309 -10.69 10.28 -0.59
CA ARG A 309 -11.63 9.17 -0.35
C ARG A 309 -12.98 9.40 -1.00
N ILE A 310 -13.52 10.60 -0.94
CA ILE A 310 -14.74 10.98 -1.66
C ILE A 310 -14.55 10.82 -3.16
N LEU A 311 -13.38 11.19 -3.68
CA LEU A 311 -13.06 11.02 -5.10
C LEU A 311 -13.02 9.54 -5.49
N GLY A 312 -12.24 8.71 -4.78
CA GLY A 312 -11.96 7.35 -5.22
C GLY A 312 -11.61 6.33 -4.14
N GLY A 313 -11.70 6.65 -2.82
CA GLY A 313 -11.19 5.78 -1.75
C GLY A 313 -12.08 4.61 -1.33
N GLU A 314 -13.34 4.57 -1.74
CA GLU A 314 -14.33 3.60 -1.26
C GLU A 314 -15.21 3.06 -2.39
N GLY A 315 -15.88 1.94 -2.17
CA GLY A 315 -16.76 1.31 -3.18
C GLY A 315 -17.99 2.16 -3.60
N SER A 316 -18.32 3.22 -2.88
CA SER A 316 -19.40 4.17 -3.23
C SER A 316 -18.88 5.55 -3.64
N ASN A 317 -17.57 5.68 -3.85
CA ASN A 317 -16.92 6.93 -4.24
C ASN A 317 -17.36 7.44 -5.63
N ARG A 318 -16.98 8.68 -5.95
CA ARG A 318 -17.37 9.33 -7.22
C ARG A 318 -16.87 8.59 -8.44
N LEU A 319 -15.58 8.22 -8.48
CA LEU A 319 -14.98 7.53 -9.63
C LEU A 319 -15.65 6.18 -9.88
N PHE A 320 -15.83 5.37 -8.85
CA PHE A 320 -16.48 4.08 -8.98
C PHE A 320 -17.93 4.22 -9.46
N ARG A 321 -18.69 5.15 -8.87
CA ARG A 321 -20.07 5.42 -9.25
C ARG A 321 -20.18 5.83 -10.72
N VAL A 322 -19.38 6.82 -11.16
CA VAL A 322 -19.51 7.36 -12.51
C VAL A 322 -18.93 6.40 -13.56
N LEU A 323 -17.71 5.88 -13.33
CA LEU A 323 -17.04 5.02 -14.31
C LEU A 323 -17.66 3.63 -14.41
N ARG A 324 -18.02 3.02 -13.26
CA ARG A 324 -18.56 1.66 -13.25
C ARG A 324 -20.08 1.65 -13.28
N SER A 325 -20.73 2.28 -12.29
CA SER A 325 -22.17 2.08 -12.08
C SER A 325 -23.02 2.80 -13.11
N GLU A 326 -22.65 4.05 -13.46
CA GLU A 326 -23.44 4.88 -14.39
C GLU A 326 -23.06 4.64 -15.86
N ARG A 327 -21.75 4.46 -16.16
CA ARG A 327 -21.24 4.38 -17.54
C ARG A 327 -20.74 3.02 -17.97
N GLY A 328 -20.49 2.08 -17.06
CA GLY A 328 -20.04 0.73 -17.40
C GLY A 328 -18.70 0.68 -18.15
N LEU A 329 -17.80 1.66 -17.89
CA LEU A 329 -16.52 1.75 -18.60
C LEU A 329 -15.46 0.81 -18.01
N THR A 330 -15.54 0.50 -16.73
CA THR A 330 -14.54 -0.28 -16.00
C THR A 330 -15.17 -1.21 -14.97
N TYR A 331 -14.39 -2.17 -14.47
CA TYR A 331 -14.74 -3.00 -13.31
C TYR A 331 -14.43 -2.29 -11.99
N SER A 332 -13.36 -1.52 -11.92
CA SER A 332 -12.93 -0.79 -10.71
C SER A 332 -12.31 0.56 -11.07
N ALA A 333 -12.51 1.53 -10.21
CA ALA A 333 -11.84 2.81 -10.26
C ALA A 333 -11.61 3.29 -8.83
N SER A 334 -10.41 3.78 -8.55
CA SER A 334 -10.02 4.29 -7.24
C SER A 334 -9.21 5.57 -7.33
N ALA A 335 -9.04 6.24 -6.20
CA ALA A 335 -8.07 7.29 -6.01
C ALA A 335 -7.45 7.17 -4.61
N ASP A 336 -6.16 7.41 -4.54
CA ASP A 336 -5.38 7.29 -3.32
C ASP A 336 -4.56 8.56 -3.07
N LEU A 337 -4.44 8.92 -1.80
CA LEU A 337 -3.47 9.87 -1.31
C LEU A 337 -2.27 9.07 -0.78
N ASN A 338 -1.10 9.27 -1.37
CA ASN A 338 0.16 8.61 -1.01
C ASN A 338 1.09 9.60 -0.29
N PRO A 339 0.90 9.87 1.00
CA PRO A 339 1.71 10.82 1.73
C PRO A 339 2.99 10.15 2.21
N MET A 340 4.14 10.66 1.78
CA MET A 340 5.46 10.21 2.21
C MET A 340 6.13 11.25 3.10
N LEU A 341 7.40 11.03 3.48
CA LEU A 341 8.11 11.90 4.42
C LEU A 341 8.31 13.32 3.88
N LEU A 342 8.77 13.44 2.63
CA LEU A 342 9.16 14.73 2.05
C LEU A 342 8.09 15.33 1.13
N ALA A 343 7.34 14.51 0.45
CA ALA A 343 6.28 14.88 -0.48
C ALA A 343 5.21 13.80 -0.49
N GLY A 344 4.15 14.01 -1.23
CA GLY A 344 3.15 12.99 -1.50
C GLY A 344 2.52 13.23 -2.86
N ASP A 345 1.69 12.32 -3.29
CA ASP A 345 0.90 12.44 -4.51
C ASP A 345 -0.57 12.07 -4.27
N VAL A 346 -1.40 12.48 -5.20
CA VAL A 346 -2.76 11.96 -5.37
C VAL A 346 -2.81 11.31 -6.75
N THR A 347 -3.24 10.05 -6.77
CA THR A 347 -3.33 9.24 -7.99
C THR A 347 -4.71 8.61 -8.09
N ALA A 348 -5.34 8.75 -9.26
CA ALA A 348 -6.53 7.99 -9.64
C ALA A 348 -6.15 6.91 -10.66
N GLU A 349 -6.78 5.75 -10.52
CA GLU A 349 -6.48 4.60 -11.37
C GLU A 349 -7.73 3.86 -11.80
N THR A 350 -7.67 3.34 -13.02
CA THR A 350 -8.67 2.42 -13.56
C THR A 350 -8.07 1.63 -14.72
N ASP A 351 -8.62 0.44 -14.93
CA ASP A 351 -8.38 -0.35 -16.13
C ASP A 351 -9.68 -0.42 -16.92
N THR A 352 -9.64 0.00 -18.16
CA THR A 352 -10.83 0.13 -18.99
C THR A 352 -10.69 -0.65 -20.30
N ARG A 353 -11.81 -0.96 -20.91
CA ARG A 353 -11.78 -1.47 -22.29
C ARG A 353 -11.09 -0.46 -23.21
N THR A 354 -10.25 -0.93 -24.10
CA THR A 354 -9.45 -0.07 -24.99
C THR A 354 -10.29 0.97 -25.73
N GLU A 355 -11.51 0.60 -26.15
CA GLU A 355 -12.44 1.49 -26.84
C GLU A 355 -13.04 2.59 -25.94
N ALA A 356 -12.88 2.49 -24.62
CA ALA A 356 -13.41 3.45 -23.65
C ALA A 356 -12.31 4.33 -23.02
N SER A 357 -11.05 4.18 -23.44
CA SER A 357 -9.88 4.84 -22.79
C SER A 357 -10.01 6.36 -22.77
N GLY A 358 -10.40 6.98 -23.87
CA GLY A 358 -10.57 8.44 -23.94
C GLY A 358 -11.68 8.95 -23.03
N GLU A 359 -12.81 8.24 -22.97
CA GLU A 359 -13.91 8.61 -22.08
C GLU A 359 -13.52 8.43 -20.61
N ALA A 360 -12.86 7.32 -20.26
CA ALA A 360 -12.44 7.05 -18.90
C ALA A 360 -11.48 8.13 -18.35
N VAL A 361 -10.46 8.48 -19.12
CA VAL A 361 -9.53 9.57 -18.76
C VAL A 361 -10.26 10.90 -18.59
N ARG A 362 -11.21 11.21 -19.46
CA ARG A 362 -12.00 12.44 -19.40
C ARG A 362 -12.82 12.51 -18.11
N VAL A 363 -13.52 11.44 -17.78
CA VAL A 363 -14.33 11.35 -16.56
C VAL A 363 -13.46 11.52 -15.31
N ILE A 364 -12.27 10.90 -15.25
CA ILE A 364 -11.36 11.09 -14.12
C ILE A 364 -10.99 12.57 -13.95
N VAL A 365 -10.59 13.24 -15.02
CA VAL A 365 -10.21 14.67 -14.98
C VAL A 365 -11.41 15.56 -14.63
N ASP A 366 -12.60 15.23 -15.11
CA ASP A 366 -13.82 15.95 -14.78
C ASP A 366 -14.16 15.81 -13.27
N GLU A 367 -13.98 14.64 -12.66
CA GLU A 367 -14.22 14.44 -11.23
C GLU A 367 -13.16 15.14 -10.35
N PHE A 368 -11.89 15.20 -10.76
CA PHE A 368 -10.89 16.06 -10.11
C PHE A 368 -11.28 17.54 -10.20
N THR A 369 -11.76 17.97 -11.36
CA THR A 369 -12.22 19.36 -11.58
C THR A 369 -13.42 19.68 -10.71
N ARG A 370 -14.35 18.76 -10.60
CA ARG A 370 -15.53 18.87 -9.77
C ARG A 370 -15.18 18.95 -8.29
N LEU A 371 -14.24 18.09 -7.82
CA LEU A 371 -13.74 18.11 -6.44
C LEU A 371 -13.14 19.48 -6.08
N GLN A 372 -12.38 20.09 -6.98
CA GLN A 372 -11.76 21.41 -6.78
C GLN A 372 -12.79 22.55 -6.77
N ARG A 373 -13.82 22.48 -7.61
CA ARG A 373 -14.74 23.61 -7.86
C ARG A 373 -15.98 23.60 -7.00
N GLU A 374 -16.52 22.42 -6.73
CA GLU A 374 -17.81 22.26 -6.07
C GLU A 374 -17.64 21.89 -4.60
N ARG A 375 -18.43 22.52 -3.75
CA ARG A 375 -18.58 22.11 -2.36
C ARG A 375 -19.29 20.75 -2.32
N ILE A 376 -18.72 19.79 -1.62
CA ILE A 376 -19.33 18.47 -1.44
C ILE A 376 -20.62 18.55 -0.62
N GLY A 377 -21.55 17.63 -0.84
CA GLY A 377 -22.76 17.50 -0.04
C GLY A 377 -22.49 16.93 1.36
N ASP A 378 -23.29 17.35 2.34
CA ASP A 378 -23.13 16.87 3.73
C ASP A 378 -23.31 15.33 3.84
N ALA A 379 -24.19 14.73 3.03
CA ALA A 379 -24.38 13.29 2.99
C ALA A 379 -23.16 12.53 2.42
N GLU A 380 -22.49 13.11 1.44
CA GLU A 380 -21.29 12.54 0.83
C GLU A 380 -20.12 12.54 1.83
N LEU A 381 -19.92 13.65 2.54
CA LEU A 381 -18.93 13.73 3.61
C LEU A 381 -19.25 12.77 4.75
N ALA A 382 -20.51 12.70 5.19
CA ALA A 382 -20.93 11.80 6.25
C ALA A 382 -20.67 10.32 5.89
N GLY A 383 -20.83 9.94 4.62
CA GLY A 383 -20.48 8.62 4.12
C GLY A 383 -18.97 8.31 4.27
N ALA A 384 -18.10 9.23 3.82
CA ALA A 384 -16.65 9.08 3.96
C ALA A 384 -16.21 9.02 5.44
N GLN A 385 -16.77 9.89 6.28
CA GLN A 385 -16.51 9.89 7.73
C GLN A 385 -16.96 8.59 8.40
N ALA A 386 -18.13 8.08 8.05
CA ALA A 386 -18.64 6.83 8.59
C ALA A 386 -17.75 5.65 8.21
N TYR A 387 -17.28 5.60 6.96
CA TYR A 387 -16.35 4.57 6.54
C TYR A 387 -15.01 4.68 7.29
N MET A 388 -14.36 5.83 7.28
CA MET A 388 -13.07 6.05 7.94
C MET A 388 -13.13 5.69 9.42
N THR A 389 -14.16 6.15 10.13
CA THR A 389 -14.32 5.90 11.57
C THR A 389 -14.78 4.48 11.87
N GLY A 390 -15.54 3.87 10.95
CA GLY A 390 -16.01 2.49 11.07
C GLY A 390 -14.95 1.44 10.74
N SER A 391 -14.05 1.72 9.79
CA SER A 391 -12.94 0.84 9.44
C SER A 391 -11.71 1.00 10.33
N PHE A 392 -11.56 2.12 11.05
CA PHE A 392 -10.41 2.37 11.91
C PHE A 392 -10.13 1.25 12.92
N PRO A 393 -11.12 0.65 13.60
CA PRO A 393 -10.86 -0.48 14.51
C PRO A 393 -10.08 -1.62 13.87
N LEU A 394 -10.34 -1.93 12.58
CA LEU A 394 -9.65 -2.99 11.84
C LEU A 394 -8.15 -2.69 11.65
N THR A 395 -7.77 -1.40 11.70
CA THR A 395 -6.36 -0.99 11.57
C THR A 395 -5.56 -1.11 12.86
N ILE A 396 -6.22 -1.41 13.98
CA ILE A 396 -5.64 -1.58 15.32
C ILE A 396 -6.16 -2.87 16.01
N GLU A 397 -6.61 -3.85 15.23
CA GLU A 397 -7.20 -5.10 15.73
C GLU A 397 -6.12 -6.10 16.17
N THR A 398 -5.01 -6.19 15.44
CA THR A 398 -3.95 -7.15 15.73
C THR A 398 -2.67 -6.46 16.21
N PRO A 399 -1.82 -7.13 17.01
CA PRO A 399 -0.54 -6.60 17.42
C PRO A 399 0.32 -6.10 16.24
N GLY A 400 0.33 -6.83 15.13
CA GLY A 400 1.03 -6.42 13.91
C GLY A 400 0.48 -5.15 13.27
N ALA A 401 -0.85 -4.97 13.25
CA ALA A 401 -1.48 -3.76 12.76
C ALA A 401 -1.18 -2.55 13.66
N ILE A 402 -1.28 -2.73 14.97
CA ILE A 402 -0.92 -1.71 15.98
C ILE A 402 0.56 -1.31 15.84
N ALA A 403 1.48 -2.30 15.75
CA ALA A 403 2.91 -2.05 15.59
C ALA A 403 3.20 -1.16 14.37
N ARG A 404 2.55 -1.42 13.25
CA ARG A 404 2.67 -0.61 12.04
C ARG A 404 2.18 0.83 12.27
N GLN A 405 1.04 1.01 12.93
CA GLN A 405 0.48 2.33 13.20
C GLN A 405 1.39 3.17 14.10
N VAL A 406 1.85 2.61 15.24
CA VAL A 406 2.67 3.38 16.19
C VAL A 406 4.04 3.73 15.62
N VAL A 407 4.67 2.80 14.88
CA VAL A 407 5.95 3.06 14.22
C VAL A 407 5.82 4.19 13.19
N ASN A 408 4.75 4.16 12.37
CA ASN A 408 4.50 5.20 11.37
C ASN A 408 4.28 6.59 12.01
N VAL A 409 3.50 6.65 13.10
CA VAL A 409 3.27 7.93 13.81
C VAL A 409 4.60 8.52 14.31
N VAL A 410 5.44 7.70 14.93
CA VAL A 410 6.77 8.14 15.42
C VAL A 410 7.73 8.43 14.27
N PHE A 411 7.67 7.65 13.19
CA PHE A 411 8.49 7.88 12.00
C PHE A 411 8.23 9.25 11.37
N TYR A 412 6.96 9.61 11.22
CA TYR A 412 6.56 10.91 10.69
C TYR A 412 6.63 12.05 11.71
N ASP A 413 7.19 11.82 12.90
CA ASP A 413 7.29 12.80 13.99
C ASP A 413 5.91 13.41 14.33
N LEU A 414 4.91 12.55 14.44
CA LEU A 414 3.54 12.89 14.83
C LEU A 414 3.31 12.47 16.29
N SER A 415 2.31 13.10 16.93
CA SER A 415 1.88 12.66 18.26
C SER A 415 1.12 11.34 18.19
N LEU A 416 1.38 10.44 19.14
CA LEU A 416 0.59 9.21 19.30
C LEU A 416 -0.89 9.50 19.64
N ASP A 417 -1.21 10.73 20.09
CA ASP A 417 -2.60 11.18 20.21
C ASP A 417 -3.36 11.20 18.90
N GLU A 418 -2.65 11.21 17.76
CA GLU A 418 -3.29 11.02 16.44
C GLU A 418 -4.10 9.73 16.34
N LEU A 419 -3.61 8.65 16.96
CA LEU A 419 -4.32 7.36 16.98
C LEU A 419 -5.52 7.40 17.93
N ARG A 420 -5.38 8.05 19.09
CA ARG A 420 -6.46 8.20 20.07
C ARG A 420 -7.58 9.10 19.58
N THR A 421 -7.25 10.16 18.87
CA THR A 421 -8.19 11.19 18.40
C THR A 421 -8.60 11.01 16.94
N TYR A 422 -8.17 9.94 16.26
CA TYR A 422 -8.40 9.73 14.84
C TYR A 422 -9.87 9.92 14.44
N ARG A 423 -10.78 9.21 15.12
CA ARG A 423 -12.22 9.28 14.83
C ARG A 423 -12.80 10.68 15.08
N GLN A 424 -12.36 11.35 16.14
CA GLN A 424 -12.78 12.70 16.44
C GLN A 424 -12.32 13.67 15.35
N ARG A 425 -11.05 13.60 14.94
CA ARG A 425 -10.48 14.45 13.89
C ARG A 425 -11.14 14.19 12.53
N ALA A 426 -11.39 12.92 12.20
CA ALA A 426 -12.08 12.57 10.97
C ALA A 426 -13.49 13.18 10.93
N ASN A 427 -14.25 13.08 12.02
CA ASN A 427 -15.59 13.66 12.11
C ASN A 427 -15.62 15.19 12.25
N ALA A 428 -14.51 15.83 12.57
CA ALA A 428 -14.43 17.29 12.69
C ALA A 428 -14.23 18.00 11.34
N VAL A 429 -13.84 17.29 10.29
CA VAL A 429 -13.68 17.86 8.93
C VAL A 429 -15.04 18.31 8.40
N THR A 430 -15.08 19.50 7.82
CA THR A 430 -16.29 20.08 7.22
C THR A 430 -16.23 20.04 5.68
N PRO A 431 -17.36 20.17 4.97
CA PRO A 431 -17.36 20.30 3.51
C PRO A 431 -16.54 21.51 3.02
N ASP A 432 -16.42 22.55 3.81
CA ASP A 432 -15.62 23.74 3.47
C ASP A 432 -14.12 23.47 3.64
N ASP A 433 -13.72 22.62 4.60
CA ASP A 433 -12.33 22.14 4.71
C ASP A 433 -11.94 21.31 3.49
N VAL A 434 -12.82 20.41 3.05
CA VAL A 434 -12.60 19.60 1.84
C VAL A 434 -12.45 20.50 0.61
N LEU A 435 -13.31 21.50 0.43
CA LEU A 435 -13.22 22.43 -0.69
C LEU A 435 -11.93 23.28 -0.61
N ARG A 436 -11.55 23.72 0.58
CA ARG A 436 -10.34 24.50 0.82
C ARG A 436 -9.09 23.70 0.39
N VAL A 437 -8.94 22.47 0.86
CA VAL A 437 -7.77 21.63 0.51
C VAL A 437 -7.78 21.22 -0.96
N ALA A 438 -8.96 20.92 -1.51
CA ALA A 438 -9.06 20.62 -2.94
C ALA A 438 -8.61 21.81 -3.80
N ARG A 439 -9.00 23.04 -3.44
CA ARG A 439 -8.55 24.27 -4.14
C ARG A 439 -7.06 24.55 -3.96
N ALA A 440 -6.51 24.23 -2.79
CA ALA A 440 -5.10 24.48 -2.50
C ALA A 440 -4.17 23.48 -3.21
N TYR A 441 -4.55 22.21 -3.27
CA TYR A 441 -3.66 21.12 -3.65
C TYR A 441 -4.04 20.39 -4.93
N VAL A 442 -5.31 20.39 -5.35
CA VAL A 442 -5.74 19.74 -6.60
C VAL A 442 -5.69 20.76 -7.76
N GLN A 443 -4.94 20.43 -8.81
CA GLN A 443 -4.74 21.27 -9.98
C GLN A 443 -5.09 20.49 -11.25
N PRO A 444 -6.38 20.39 -11.62
CA PRO A 444 -6.84 19.54 -12.73
C PRO A 444 -6.22 19.85 -14.09
N ASP A 445 -5.77 21.09 -14.29
CA ASP A 445 -5.06 21.54 -15.49
C ASP A 445 -3.58 21.12 -15.52
N ARG A 446 -3.06 20.56 -14.41
CA ARG A 446 -1.66 20.11 -14.25
C ARG A 446 -1.52 18.62 -13.93
N LEU A 447 -2.60 17.87 -14.05
CA LEU A 447 -2.57 16.41 -13.87
C LEU A 447 -1.70 15.77 -14.95
N SER A 448 -0.77 14.93 -14.53
CA SER A 448 -0.08 13.98 -15.40
C SER A 448 -0.96 12.77 -15.66
N MET A 449 -0.92 12.24 -16.88
CA MET A 449 -1.76 11.11 -17.29
C MET A 449 -0.90 10.08 -18.02
N VAL A 450 -1.07 8.83 -17.66
CA VAL A 450 -0.40 7.70 -18.32
C VAL A 450 -1.45 6.70 -18.75
N MET A 451 -1.34 6.24 -19.98
CA MET A 451 -2.14 5.16 -20.53
C MET A 451 -1.22 4.10 -21.12
N VAL A 452 -1.42 2.86 -20.72
CA VAL A 452 -0.67 1.70 -21.24
C VAL A 452 -1.64 0.74 -21.89
N GLY A 453 -1.51 0.51 -23.19
CA GLY A 453 -2.42 -0.34 -23.95
C GLY A 453 -2.16 -0.28 -25.45
N ASP A 454 -3.04 -0.88 -26.26
CA ASP A 454 -2.97 -0.83 -27.72
C ASP A 454 -3.33 0.57 -28.24
N ALA A 455 -2.32 1.41 -28.41
CA ALA A 455 -2.49 2.81 -28.78
C ALA A 455 -3.19 2.98 -30.14
N ALA A 456 -3.01 2.05 -31.07
CA ALA A 456 -3.66 2.11 -32.38
C ALA A 456 -5.18 2.13 -32.26
N ARG A 457 -5.75 1.51 -31.22
CA ARG A 457 -7.18 1.38 -31.00
C ARG A 457 -7.81 2.55 -30.23
N PHE A 458 -7.05 3.37 -29.51
CA PHE A 458 -7.64 4.44 -28.67
C PHE A 458 -7.05 5.84 -28.87
N LYS A 459 -5.88 6.00 -29.49
CA LYS A 459 -5.21 7.31 -29.59
C LYS A 459 -6.07 8.41 -30.20
N ASP A 460 -6.92 8.08 -31.20
CA ASP A 460 -7.80 9.04 -31.86
C ASP A 460 -8.95 9.53 -30.95
N GLN A 461 -9.24 8.81 -29.86
CA GLN A 461 -10.23 9.22 -28.87
C GLN A 461 -9.70 10.40 -28.04
N LEU A 462 -8.38 10.42 -27.75
CA LEU A 462 -7.75 11.44 -26.91
C LEU A 462 -7.93 12.84 -27.50
N GLY A 463 -7.78 12.99 -28.81
CA GLY A 463 -8.03 14.26 -29.50
C GLY A 463 -9.47 14.74 -29.34
N LYS A 464 -10.45 13.83 -29.39
CA LYS A 464 -11.89 14.14 -29.27
C LYS A 464 -12.28 14.62 -27.86
N VAL A 465 -11.53 14.19 -26.83
CA VAL A 465 -11.79 14.56 -25.43
C VAL A 465 -10.85 15.66 -24.90
N GLY A 466 -10.06 16.28 -25.78
CA GLY A 466 -9.20 17.41 -25.42
C GLY A 466 -7.79 17.04 -24.93
N PHE A 467 -7.35 15.80 -25.12
CA PHE A 467 -6.05 15.28 -24.71
C PHE A 467 -5.17 14.85 -25.89
N GLY A 468 -5.34 15.48 -27.05
CA GLY A 468 -4.62 15.14 -28.29
C GLY A 468 -3.12 15.49 -28.30
N ASN A 469 -2.65 16.31 -27.35
CA ASN A 469 -1.22 16.61 -27.20
C ASN A 469 -0.61 15.62 -26.20
N TYR A 470 -0.21 14.46 -26.68
CA TYR A 470 0.40 13.39 -25.88
C TYR A 470 1.71 12.90 -26.50
N GLU A 471 2.55 12.32 -25.66
CA GLU A 471 3.78 11.63 -26.06
C GLU A 471 3.45 10.15 -26.28
N LEU A 472 3.79 9.60 -27.46
CA LEU A 472 3.66 8.18 -27.75
C LEU A 472 5.02 7.50 -27.63
N ILE A 473 5.10 6.45 -26.82
CA ILE A 473 6.32 5.69 -26.56
C ILE A 473 6.01 4.20 -26.73
N PRO A 474 6.63 3.51 -27.71
CA PRO A 474 6.56 2.05 -27.75
C PRO A 474 7.13 1.44 -26.46
N LEU A 475 6.48 0.41 -25.91
CA LEU A 475 6.95 -0.24 -24.68
C LEU A 475 8.41 -0.70 -24.78
N SER A 476 8.83 -1.23 -25.93
CA SER A 476 10.21 -1.66 -26.18
C SER A 476 11.25 -0.53 -26.09
N SER A 477 10.81 0.71 -26.28
CA SER A 477 11.65 1.92 -26.21
C SER A 477 11.56 2.65 -24.86
N LEU A 478 10.77 2.14 -23.92
CA LEU A 478 10.61 2.77 -22.61
C LEU A 478 11.93 2.68 -21.80
N ASP A 479 12.36 3.82 -21.26
CA ASP A 479 13.47 3.93 -20.30
C ASP A 479 13.12 4.92 -19.18
N LEU A 480 12.87 4.40 -17.99
CA LEU A 480 12.53 5.22 -16.83
C LEU A 480 13.72 6.07 -16.33
N SER A 481 14.96 5.78 -16.73
CA SER A 481 16.13 6.55 -16.35
C SER A 481 16.36 7.77 -17.24
N ALA A 482 15.80 7.77 -18.45
CA ALA A 482 15.89 8.88 -19.39
C ALA A 482 14.90 10.03 -19.06
N ALA A 483 15.27 11.26 -19.38
CA ALA A 483 14.43 12.44 -19.13
C ALA A 483 13.15 12.45 -19.98
N ASP A 484 13.24 11.97 -21.21
CA ASP A 484 12.15 11.82 -22.16
C ASP A 484 11.53 10.42 -22.15
N LEU A 485 11.91 9.56 -21.20
CA LEU A 485 11.45 8.20 -21.02
C LEU A 485 11.78 7.25 -22.20
N LYS A 486 12.77 7.57 -23.03
CA LYS A 486 13.12 6.79 -24.22
C LYS A 486 14.55 6.28 -24.18
N LYS A 487 14.74 5.06 -24.66
CA LYS A 487 16.07 4.52 -24.98
C LYS A 487 16.66 5.28 -26.17
N HIS A 488 17.91 5.67 -26.06
CA HIS A 488 18.71 6.37 -27.07
C HIS A 488 19.78 5.47 -27.67
#